data_96242639f4193b2969ea8dff99eec171
#
_entry.id   96242639f4193b2969ea8dff99eec171
#
_cell.length_a   1.000
_cell.length_b   1.000
_cell.length_c   1.000
_cell.angle_alpha   90.00
_cell.angle_beta   90.00
_cell.angle_gamma   90.00
#
_symmetry.space_group_name_H-M   'P 1'
#
loop_
_entity.id
_entity.type
_entity.pdbx_description
1 polymer ?
#
loop_
_entity_poly.entity_id
_entity_poly.type
_entity_poly.pdbx_seq_one_letter_code
_entity_poly.pdbx_strand_id
1 'polypeptide(L)' 'MDIIPSGQALGALVNGIDLAQPLSDGDFRSILRALGGYGVLCFPRQTLDTDQLAAFGRRFGELEPEHAARVAAVAVRRE' A
#
# COMPACT_ATOMS: atom_id res chain seq x y z
N MET A 1 -7.51 -3.64 9.23
CA MET A 1 -6.90 -3.82 7.89
C MET A 1 -6.84 -5.31 7.59
N ASP A 2 -7.43 -5.69 6.48
CA ASP A 2 -7.45 -7.10 6.06
C ASP A 2 -6.61 -7.27 4.81
N ILE A 3 -5.69 -8.23 4.84
CA ILE A 3 -4.83 -8.55 3.71
C ILE A 3 -5.29 -9.88 3.15
N ILE A 4 -5.81 -9.86 1.93
CA ILE A 4 -6.45 -11.01 1.31
C ILE A 4 -5.61 -11.45 0.11
N PRO A 5 -4.98 -12.64 0.16
CA PRO A 5 -4.24 -13.15 -1.00
C PRO A 5 -5.14 -13.26 -2.22
N SER A 6 -4.60 -12.93 -3.40
CA SER A 6 -5.38 -12.93 -4.64
C SER A 6 -5.73 -14.33 -5.15
N GLY A 7 -5.10 -15.35 -4.60
CA GLY A 7 -5.24 -16.72 -5.12
C GLY A 7 -4.30 -17.05 -6.27
N GLN A 8 -3.51 -16.08 -6.70
CA GLN A 8 -2.47 -16.26 -7.69
C GLN A 8 -1.10 -16.33 -7.02
N ALA A 9 -0.06 -16.59 -7.78
CA ALA A 9 1.29 -16.69 -7.24
C ALA A 9 1.77 -15.40 -6.57
N LEU A 10 1.33 -14.24 -7.08
CA LEU A 10 1.69 -12.93 -6.54
C LEU A 10 0.44 -12.08 -6.37
N GLY A 11 0.46 -11.20 -5.37
CA GLY A 11 -0.55 -10.20 -5.19
C GLY A 11 -1.48 -10.44 -4.01
N ALA A 12 -1.98 -9.35 -3.45
CA ALA A 12 -2.98 -9.37 -2.39
C ALA A 12 -3.83 -8.10 -2.45
N LEU A 13 -5.07 -8.21 -1.96
CA LEU A 13 -5.94 -7.05 -1.74
C LEU A 13 -5.81 -6.60 -0.30
N VAL A 14 -5.77 -5.30 -0.08
CA VAL A 14 -5.74 -4.74 1.27
C VAL A 14 -7.03 -3.96 1.49
N ASN A 15 -7.90 -4.50 2.32
CA ASN A 15 -9.19 -3.90 2.67
C ASN A 15 -9.18 -3.34 4.09
N GLY A 16 -10.16 -2.51 4.40
CA GLY A 16 -10.35 -2.02 5.76
C GLY A 16 -9.38 -0.92 6.16
N ILE A 17 -8.79 -0.24 5.19
CA ILE A 17 -7.88 0.86 5.45
C ILE A 17 -8.23 2.04 4.54
N ASP A 18 -8.12 3.25 5.06
CA ASP A 18 -8.33 4.48 4.32
C ASP A 18 -7.00 5.20 4.17
N LEU A 19 -6.45 5.18 2.96
CA LEU A 19 -5.15 5.81 2.67
C LEU A 19 -5.21 7.34 2.68
N ALA A 20 -6.41 7.93 2.66
CA ALA A 20 -6.59 9.38 2.81
C ALA A 20 -6.32 9.84 4.24
N GLN A 21 -6.37 8.94 5.21
CA GLN A 21 -6.11 9.25 6.61
C GLN A 21 -4.64 8.99 6.94
N PRO A 22 -4.09 9.69 7.95
CA PRO A 22 -2.73 9.39 8.39
C PRO A 22 -2.62 7.92 8.84
N LEU A 23 -1.58 7.24 8.37
CA LEU A 23 -1.32 5.86 8.76
C LEU A 23 -0.39 5.84 9.97
N SER A 24 -0.70 4.95 10.92
CA SER A 24 0.23 4.69 12.01
C SER A 24 1.48 3.99 11.47
N ASP A 25 2.58 4.08 12.21
CA ASP A 25 3.80 3.38 11.83
C ASP A 25 3.60 1.86 11.81
N GLY A 26 2.78 1.35 12.73
CA GLY A 26 2.46 -0.07 12.77
C GLY A 26 1.72 -0.53 11.53
N ASP A 27 0.71 0.24 11.08
CA ASP A 27 -0.04 -0.06 9.87
C ASP A 27 0.88 0.00 8.64
N PHE A 28 1.73 1.01 8.59
CA PHE A 28 2.65 1.14 7.46
C PHE A 28 3.65 -0.02 7.41
N ARG A 29 4.16 -0.45 8.55
CA ARG A 29 5.04 -1.63 8.60
C ARG A 29 4.33 -2.89 8.13
N SER A 30 3.05 -3.05 8.48
CA SER A 30 2.25 -4.18 8.01
C SER A 30 2.13 -4.17 6.50
N ILE A 31 1.93 -2.98 5.90
CA ILE A 31 1.88 -2.81 4.46
C ILE A 31 3.22 -3.19 3.81
N LEU A 32 4.33 -2.72 4.37
CA LEU A 32 5.66 -3.05 3.84
C LEU A 32 5.93 -4.55 3.91
N ARG A 33 5.56 -5.18 5.01
CA ARG A 33 5.73 -6.63 5.18
C ARG A 33 4.90 -7.41 4.16
N ALA A 34 3.65 -6.99 3.96
CA ALA A 34 2.79 -7.63 2.98
C ALA A 34 3.33 -7.46 1.56
N LEU A 35 3.83 -6.27 1.23
CA LEU A 35 4.43 -6.01 -0.07
C LEU A 35 5.63 -6.93 -0.32
N GLY A 36 6.47 -7.13 0.70
CA GLY A 36 7.59 -8.04 0.61
C GLY A 36 7.18 -9.49 0.41
N GLY A 37 6.07 -9.91 1.04
CA GLY A 37 5.59 -11.28 0.95
C GLY A 37 4.79 -11.58 -0.31
N TYR A 38 3.96 -10.64 -0.77
CA TYR A 38 3.06 -10.87 -1.89
C TYR A 38 3.55 -10.28 -3.21
N GLY A 39 4.51 -9.37 -3.17
CA GLY A 39 5.09 -8.74 -4.36
C GLY A 39 4.28 -7.59 -4.94
N VAL A 40 2.97 -7.67 -4.93
CA VAL A 40 2.07 -6.63 -5.43
C VAL A 40 0.91 -6.47 -4.47
N LEU A 41 0.54 -5.23 -4.14
CA LEU A 41 -0.63 -4.94 -3.31
C LEU A 41 -1.61 -4.07 -4.09
N CYS A 42 -2.90 -4.31 -3.89
CA CYS A 42 -3.97 -3.48 -4.42
C CYS A 42 -4.83 -2.97 -3.27
N PHE A 43 -5.06 -1.66 -3.24
CA PHE A 43 -5.90 -0.99 -2.26
C PHE A 43 -7.19 -0.53 -2.97
N PRO A 44 -8.25 -1.33 -2.94
CA PRO A 44 -9.50 -0.96 -3.60
C PRO A 44 -10.31 0.04 -2.78
N ARG A 45 -11.25 0.68 -3.42
CA ARG A 45 -12.21 1.58 -2.80
C ARG A 45 -11.57 2.74 -2.03
N GLN A 46 -10.51 3.31 -2.61
CA GLN A 46 -9.83 4.46 -2.03
C GLN A 46 -10.28 5.74 -2.72
N THR A 47 -10.41 6.81 -1.94
CA THR A 47 -10.74 8.13 -2.46
C THR A 47 -9.64 9.09 -2.03
N LEU A 48 -8.63 9.22 -2.87
CA LEU A 48 -7.48 10.09 -2.61
C LEU A 48 -7.38 11.17 -3.68
N ASP A 49 -7.03 12.39 -3.25
CA ASP A 49 -6.58 13.40 -4.21
C ASP A 49 -5.10 13.16 -4.54
N THR A 50 -4.59 13.96 -5.48
CA THR A 50 -3.20 13.83 -5.94
C THR A 50 -2.20 14.04 -4.81
N ASP A 51 -2.48 14.99 -3.91
CA ASP A 51 -1.57 15.29 -2.80
C ASP A 51 -1.54 14.16 -1.79
N GLN A 52 -2.68 13.58 -1.48
CA GLN A 52 -2.76 12.46 -0.56
C GLN A 52 -2.06 11.22 -1.12
N LEU A 53 -2.23 10.96 -2.41
CA LEU A 53 -1.56 9.85 -3.06
C LEU A 53 -0.03 10.04 -3.06
N ALA A 54 0.42 11.26 -3.35
CA ALA A 54 1.84 11.59 -3.33
C ALA A 54 2.43 11.44 -1.92
N ALA A 55 1.69 11.85 -0.89
CA ALA A 55 2.13 11.71 0.49
C ALA A 55 2.28 10.24 0.88
N PHE A 56 1.34 9.39 0.46
CA PHE A 56 1.42 7.96 0.71
C PHE A 56 2.66 7.36 0.03
N GLY A 57 2.89 7.71 -1.23
CA GLY A 57 4.07 7.22 -1.96
C GLY A 57 5.38 7.67 -1.36
N ARG A 58 5.45 8.90 -0.86
CA ARG A 58 6.68 9.43 -0.24
C ARG A 58 7.08 8.68 1.01
N ARG A 59 6.13 8.14 1.76
CA ARG A 59 6.46 7.38 2.96
C ARG A 59 7.33 6.16 2.67
N PHE A 60 7.15 5.54 1.52
CA PHE A 60 8.00 4.41 1.12
C PHE A 60 9.46 4.84 0.95
N GLY A 61 9.69 5.99 0.32
CA GLY A 61 11.04 6.50 0.11
C GLY A 61 11.69 7.07 1.36
N GLU A 62 10.91 7.66 2.28
CA GLU A 62 11.44 8.26 3.50
C GLU A 62 11.91 7.21 4.50
N LEU A 63 11.18 6.11 4.66
CA LEU A 63 11.53 5.08 5.62
C LEU A 63 12.73 4.26 5.19
N GLU A 64 12.72 3.81 3.94
CA GLU A 64 13.83 3.04 3.39
C GLU A 64 13.95 3.34 1.90
N PRO A 65 15.00 4.06 1.47
CA PRO A 65 15.14 4.44 0.06
C PRO A 65 15.11 3.26 -0.90
N GLU A 66 15.56 2.10 -0.46
CA GLU A 66 15.54 0.88 -1.27
C GLU A 66 14.12 0.39 -1.56
N HIS A 67 13.13 0.80 -0.75
CA HIS A 67 11.73 0.46 -0.98
C HIS A 67 11.01 1.45 -1.91
N ALA A 68 11.63 2.58 -2.22
CA ALA A 68 11.00 3.57 -3.10
C ALA A 68 10.66 2.99 -4.46
N ALA A 69 11.48 2.09 -4.98
CA ALA A 69 11.22 1.44 -6.26
C ALA A 69 10.02 0.49 -6.21
N ARG A 70 9.64 0.02 -5.03
CA ARG A 70 8.51 -0.91 -4.87
C ARG A 70 7.16 -0.21 -4.92
N VAL A 71 7.13 1.10 -4.86
CA VAL A 71 5.89 1.86 -4.98
C VAL A 71 5.15 1.52 -6.28
N ALA A 72 5.87 1.15 -7.33
CA ALA A 72 5.27 0.74 -8.59
C ALA A 72 4.46 -0.57 -8.48
N ALA A 73 4.68 -1.36 -7.43
CA ALA A 73 3.94 -2.60 -7.18
C ALA A 73 2.69 -2.38 -6.32
N VAL A 74 2.35 -1.13 -6.03
CA VAL A 74 1.17 -0.77 -5.23
C VAL A 74 0.15 -0.11 -6.15
N ALA A 75 -1.04 -0.69 -6.24
CA ALA A 75 -2.14 -0.14 -7.00
C ALA A 75 -3.17 0.45 -6.05
N VAL A 76 -3.49 1.72 -6.22
CA VAL A 76 -4.53 2.40 -5.46
C VAL A 76 -5.70 2.66 -6.40
N ARG A 77 -6.87 2.13 -6.07
CA ARG A 77 -8.05 2.19 -6.94
C ARG A 77 -9.22 2.83 -6.22
N ARG A 78 -10.06 3.53 -6.98
CA ARG A 78 -11.31 4.09 -6.46
C ARG A 78 -12.39 3.04 -6.26
N GLU A 79 -12.33 1.95 -6.99
CA GLU A 79 -13.33 0.89 -7.00
C GLU A 79 -13.02 -0.23 -6.03
#